data_78b534ea389659c1fe23dc02be8c30f8
#
_entry.id   78b534ea389659c1fe23dc02be8c30f8
#
_cell.length_a   1.000
_cell.length_b   1.000
_cell.length_c   1.000
_cell.angle_alpha   90.00
_cell.angle_beta   90.00
_cell.angle_gamma   90.00
#
_symmetry.space_group_name_H-M   'P 1'
#
loop_
_entity.id
_entity.type
_entity.pdbx_description
1 polymer ?
#
loop_
_entity_poly.entity_id
_entity_poly.type
_entity_poly.pdbx_seq_one_letter_code
_entity_poly.pdbx_strand_id
1 'polypeptide(L)'
;MTGVGRAVVVVAAGSGTRLGLGTPKAFVEVAGRSILARSLDAVLASAVPTQIVVVVPQEQLADATELVVAAAGHVADHVAVVAGGASRQASVAAGLGAVAPDVATVLVHDCARPFTPTAQFDLVASTVEATGRGVVPGLPVSDTIKRVDAAGTVLDTVDRSELVAMQTPQGFPRAALDAAYAAARAEHTDDAALFAAAGHEVVVVEGDPVAFKITTRWDLQRAETIAAQQAAAVGASDPRLRPDPALRTGLGIDVHAFDPAAPLHLGLLHFEGEAGLAGHSDGDAVAHAVVDALLSAAGLGDIGSMFGTDDPRFAGASGEVFLTAAVERLTHAGVDVVDVAVQVVGNRPRLSARRLEMEERLMQVVGAPVSVSATTTDGLGFTGRGGGLTAIATALVSVVDPAARTAPPRGPGSASAPARGAVAPTSLTDDGSSDPSADDH
;
A
#
# COMPACT_ATOMS: atom_id res chain seq x y z
N MET A 1 30.87 -19.87 20.77
CA MET A 1 29.73 -19.01 20.35
C MET A 1 30.16 -17.58 20.64
N THR A 2 30.32 -16.76 19.62
CA THR A 2 30.58 -15.31 19.81
C THR A 2 29.38 -14.74 20.53
N GLY A 3 29.55 -14.19 21.74
CA GLY A 3 28.48 -13.70 22.60
C GLY A 3 27.61 -12.69 21.89
N VAL A 4 26.29 -12.82 22.05
CA VAL A 4 25.29 -11.88 21.51
C VAL A 4 25.24 -10.71 22.49
N GLY A 5 25.85 -9.55 22.12
CA GLY A 5 25.96 -8.39 23.00
C GLY A 5 24.64 -7.66 23.30
N ARG A 6 23.55 -7.97 22.55
CA ARG A 6 22.24 -7.31 22.60
C ARG A 6 21.10 -8.29 22.82
N ALA A 7 20.04 -7.85 23.51
CA ALA A 7 18.77 -8.56 23.55
C ALA A 7 17.58 -7.61 23.39
N VAL A 8 16.49 -8.15 22.81
CA VAL A 8 15.19 -7.47 22.76
C VAL A 8 14.16 -8.29 23.52
N VAL A 9 13.55 -7.72 24.55
CA VAL A 9 12.41 -8.27 25.27
C VAL A 9 11.14 -7.72 24.65
N VAL A 10 10.40 -8.57 23.90
CA VAL A 10 9.15 -8.21 23.25
C VAL A 10 7.98 -8.52 24.17
N VAL A 11 7.31 -7.49 24.68
CA VAL A 11 6.21 -7.62 25.66
C VAL A 11 4.89 -7.82 24.93
N ALA A 12 4.38 -9.03 24.94
CA ALA A 12 3.15 -9.45 24.29
C ALA A 12 2.08 -9.98 25.28
N ALA A 13 2.31 -9.84 26.60
CA ALA A 13 1.43 -10.38 27.66
C ALA A 13 0.17 -9.51 27.94
N GLY A 14 -0.07 -8.42 27.20
CA GLY A 14 -1.21 -7.54 27.41
C GLY A 14 -2.53 -8.15 26.92
N SER A 15 -3.58 -8.10 27.77
CA SER A 15 -4.93 -8.65 27.50
C SER A 15 -5.66 -8.03 26.30
N GLY A 16 -5.32 -6.80 25.92
CA GLY A 16 -5.94 -6.12 24.75
C GLY A 16 -7.43 -5.76 24.91
N THR A 17 -7.96 -5.71 26.12
CA THR A 17 -9.39 -5.46 26.42
C THR A 17 -9.97 -4.24 25.73
N ARG A 18 -9.18 -3.18 25.49
CA ARG A 18 -9.59 -1.96 24.80
C ARG A 18 -9.93 -2.15 23.32
N LEU A 19 -9.45 -3.22 22.66
CA LEU A 19 -9.80 -3.54 21.28
C LEU A 19 -11.15 -4.25 21.15
N GLY A 20 -11.64 -4.90 22.22
CA GLY A 20 -12.95 -5.56 22.28
C GLY A 20 -13.11 -6.75 21.31
N LEU A 21 -12.02 -7.44 20.94
CA LEU A 21 -12.03 -8.50 19.93
C LEU A 21 -12.06 -9.92 20.50
N GLY A 22 -12.07 -10.10 21.84
CA GLY A 22 -12.11 -11.43 22.48
C GLY A 22 -10.84 -12.27 22.33
N THR A 23 -9.89 -11.83 21.49
CA THR A 23 -8.58 -12.48 21.26
C THR A 23 -7.49 -11.64 21.93
N PRO A 24 -6.46 -12.26 22.56
CA PRO A 24 -5.33 -11.49 23.09
C PRO A 24 -4.67 -10.66 21.98
N LYS A 25 -4.34 -9.41 22.29
CA LYS A 25 -3.93 -8.40 21.31
C LYS A 25 -2.78 -8.83 20.41
N ALA A 26 -1.82 -9.56 20.93
CA ALA A 26 -0.65 -10.04 20.19
C ALA A 26 -1.02 -10.97 19.02
N PHE A 27 -2.16 -11.65 19.11
CA PHE A 27 -2.67 -12.59 18.12
C PHE A 27 -3.73 -12.00 17.19
N VAL A 28 -4.11 -10.74 17.39
CA VAL A 28 -4.98 -10.03 16.42
C VAL A 28 -4.23 -9.88 15.11
N GLU A 29 -4.92 -10.19 14.01
CA GLU A 29 -4.34 -10.08 12.67
C GLU A 29 -4.45 -8.65 12.12
N VAL A 30 -3.42 -8.28 11.38
CA VAL A 30 -3.34 -7.09 10.54
C VAL A 30 -2.91 -7.58 9.15
N ALA A 31 -3.75 -7.42 8.13
CA ALA A 31 -3.52 -7.92 6.78
C ALA A 31 -3.03 -9.40 6.77
N GLY A 32 -3.78 -10.29 7.45
CA GLY A 32 -3.53 -11.74 7.48
C GLY A 32 -2.30 -12.19 8.27
N ARG A 33 -1.65 -11.31 9.07
CA ARG A 33 -0.52 -11.67 9.95
C ARG A 33 -0.74 -11.10 11.34
N SER A 34 -0.42 -11.89 12.37
CA SER A 34 -0.59 -11.45 13.75
C SER A 34 0.29 -10.24 14.09
N ILE A 35 -0.19 -9.40 15.02
CA ILE A 35 0.58 -8.27 15.57
C ILE A 35 1.95 -8.75 16.10
N LEU A 36 2.00 -9.91 16.74
CA LEU A 36 3.24 -10.48 17.24
C LEU A 36 4.21 -10.83 16.11
N ALA A 37 3.75 -11.52 15.05
CA ALA A 37 4.61 -11.87 13.92
C ALA A 37 5.18 -10.61 13.24
N ARG A 38 4.35 -9.58 13.05
CA ARG A 38 4.80 -8.31 12.48
C ARG A 38 5.78 -7.56 13.38
N SER A 39 5.58 -7.60 14.69
CA SER A 39 6.50 -6.97 15.65
C SER A 39 7.89 -7.62 15.64
N LEU A 40 7.97 -8.90 15.31
CA LEU A 40 9.24 -9.62 15.19
C LEU A 40 9.98 -9.31 13.90
N ASP A 41 9.31 -8.94 12.81
CA ASP A 41 9.93 -8.70 11.51
C ASP A 41 11.09 -7.69 11.60
N ALA A 42 10.88 -6.58 12.32
CA ALA A 42 11.89 -5.53 12.45
C ALA A 42 13.11 -5.96 13.27
N VAL A 43 12.90 -6.77 14.30
CA VAL A 43 14.00 -7.28 15.13
C VAL A 43 14.78 -8.38 14.40
N LEU A 44 14.07 -9.27 13.69
CA LEU A 44 14.67 -10.33 12.88
C LEU A 44 15.42 -9.80 11.65
N ALA A 45 15.06 -8.62 11.17
CA ALA A 45 15.74 -7.95 10.04
C ALA A 45 17.02 -7.22 10.45
N SER A 46 17.35 -7.11 11.76
CA SER A 46 18.60 -6.48 12.21
C SER A 46 19.81 -7.28 11.74
N ALA A 47 20.82 -6.58 11.19
CA ALA A 47 22.10 -7.18 10.84
C ALA A 47 22.98 -7.49 12.05
N VAL A 48 22.63 -6.95 13.21
CA VAL A 48 23.37 -7.16 14.47
C VAL A 48 22.82 -8.38 15.20
N PRO A 49 23.67 -9.37 15.55
CA PRO A 49 23.24 -10.53 16.31
C PRO A 49 22.52 -10.11 17.60
N THR A 50 21.26 -10.51 17.75
CA THR A 50 20.40 -10.08 18.85
C THR A 50 19.63 -11.27 19.40
N GLN A 51 19.67 -11.49 20.72
CA GLN A 51 18.77 -12.43 21.38
C GLN A 51 17.37 -11.83 21.44
N ILE A 52 16.35 -12.63 21.17
CA ILE A 52 14.95 -12.21 21.26
C ILE A 52 14.27 -12.98 22.36
N VAL A 53 13.62 -12.29 23.30
CA VAL A 53 12.81 -12.90 24.36
C VAL A 53 11.38 -12.39 24.21
N VAL A 54 10.45 -13.26 23.86
CA VAL A 54 9.04 -12.92 23.70
C VAL A 54 8.29 -13.29 24.98
N VAL A 55 7.59 -12.31 25.56
CA VAL A 55 6.84 -12.50 26.80
C VAL A 55 5.36 -12.50 26.50
N VAL A 56 4.67 -13.63 26.74
CA VAL A 56 3.25 -13.83 26.44
C VAL A 56 2.47 -14.28 27.69
N PRO A 57 1.13 -14.22 27.70
CA PRO A 57 0.35 -14.83 28.77
C PRO A 57 0.62 -16.35 28.85
N GLN A 58 0.51 -16.93 30.02
CA GLN A 58 0.79 -18.37 30.27
C GLN A 58 -0.06 -19.28 29.36
N GLU A 59 -1.33 -18.86 29.11
CA GLU A 59 -2.29 -19.64 28.33
C GLU A 59 -1.93 -19.68 26.84
N GLN A 60 -1.18 -18.71 26.34
CA GLN A 60 -0.76 -18.60 24.93
C GLN A 60 0.69 -19.06 24.69
N LEU A 61 1.35 -19.64 25.69
CA LEU A 61 2.77 -19.98 25.58
C LEU A 61 3.07 -20.98 24.45
N ALA A 62 2.21 -21.98 24.27
CA ALA A 62 2.38 -23.00 23.23
C ALA A 62 2.18 -22.38 21.82
N ASP A 63 1.07 -21.68 21.60
CA ASP A 63 0.73 -21.07 20.31
C ASP A 63 1.76 -20.00 19.92
N ALA A 64 2.20 -19.20 20.91
CA ALA A 64 3.24 -18.22 20.69
C ALA A 64 4.58 -18.84 20.35
N THR A 65 4.95 -19.95 20.97
CA THR A 65 6.20 -20.65 20.67
C THR A 65 6.21 -21.15 19.24
N GLU A 66 5.13 -21.78 18.79
CA GLU A 66 5.00 -22.25 17.40
C GLU A 66 5.11 -21.09 16.41
N LEU A 67 4.36 -20.00 16.63
CA LEU A 67 4.37 -18.81 15.80
C LEU A 67 5.77 -18.15 15.73
N VAL A 68 6.41 -18.00 16.88
CA VAL A 68 7.72 -17.34 17.01
C VAL A 68 8.83 -18.16 16.36
N VAL A 69 8.84 -19.48 16.56
CA VAL A 69 9.78 -20.39 15.89
C VAL A 69 9.60 -20.37 14.38
N ALA A 70 8.35 -20.39 13.90
CA ALA A 70 8.06 -20.28 12.48
C ALA A 70 8.52 -18.94 11.88
N ALA A 71 8.35 -17.83 12.61
CA ALA A 71 8.81 -16.51 12.19
C ALA A 71 10.34 -16.37 12.21
N ALA A 72 11.00 -16.95 13.21
CA ALA A 72 12.45 -16.86 13.40
C ALA A 72 13.24 -17.73 12.41
N GLY A 73 12.66 -18.81 11.90
CA GLY A 73 13.30 -19.69 10.94
C GLY A 73 14.68 -20.17 11.40
N HIS A 74 15.73 -19.86 10.66
CA HIS A 74 17.11 -20.30 10.94
C HIS A 74 17.77 -19.66 12.17
N VAL A 75 17.17 -18.60 12.74
CA VAL A 75 17.66 -17.94 13.98
C VAL A 75 16.86 -18.35 15.23
N ALA A 76 16.02 -19.38 15.14
CA ALA A 76 15.17 -19.84 16.23
C ALA A 76 15.95 -20.18 17.52
N ASP A 77 17.22 -20.62 17.44
CA ASP A 77 18.09 -20.90 18.57
C ASP A 77 18.45 -19.66 19.41
N HIS A 78 18.22 -18.46 18.87
CA HIS A 78 18.42 -17.18 19.55
C HIS A 78 17.12 -16.57 20.07
N VAL A 79 16.00 -17.29 19.98
CA VAL A 79 14.69 -16.82 20.40
C VAL A 79 14.16 -17.66 21.55
N ALA A 80 13.72 -17.00 22.63
CA ALA A 80 13.06 -17.63 23.76
C ALA A 80 11.63 -17.09 23.91
N VAL A 81 10.69 -17.95 24.29
CA VAL A 81 9.32 -17.55 24.64
C VAL A 81 9.07 -17.89 26.10
N VAL A 82 8.64 -16.91 26.87
CA VAL A 82 8.42 -17.05 28.32
C VAL A 82 7.05 -16.54 28.74
N ALA A 83 6.54 -17.07 29.84
CA ALA A 83 5.29 -16.57 30.42
C ALA A 83 5.52 -15.24 31.13
N GLY A 84 4.60 -14.30 30.92
CA GLY A 84 4.57 -13.01 31.61
C GLY A 84 3.95 -13.09 32.99
N GLY A 85 4.10 -12.01 33.76
CA GLY A 85 3.52 -11.85 35.08
C GLY A 85 2.18 -11.13 35.09
N ALA A 86 1.69 -10.83 36.28
CA ALA A 86 0.38 -10.16 36.49
C ALA A 86 0.33 -8.71 36.01
N SER A 87 1.48 -8.07 35.83
CA SER A 87 1.57 -6.69 35.33
C SER A 87 2.58 -6.58 34.18
N ARG A 88 2.62 -5.41 33.49
CA ARG A 88 3.62 -5.16 32.45
C ARG A 88 5.03 -5.23 33.04
N GLN A 89 5.26 -4.61 34.19
CA GLN A 89 6.55 -4.62 34.88
C GLN A 89 6.97 -6.05 35.25
N ALA A 90 6.06 -6.87 35.81
CA ALA A 90 6.33 -8.28 36.13
C ALA A 90 6.63 -9.10 34.86
N SER A 91 5.97 -8.79 33.74
CA SER A 91 6.23 -9.45 32.46
C SER A 91 7.61 -9.11 31.91
N VAL A 92 8.04 -7.83 31.99
CA VAL A 92 9.41 -7.45 31.61
C VAL A 92 10.43 -8.12 32.50
N ALA A 93 10.21 -8.18 33.82
CA ALA A 93 11.09 -8.87 34.76
C ALA A 93 11.26 -10.36 34.41
N ALA A 94 10.17 -11.03 34.03
CA ALA A 94 10.22 -12.42 33.56
C ALA A 94 11.07 -12.56 32.27
N GLY A 95 10.88 -11.62 31.33
CA GLY A 95 11.68 -11.56 30.09
C GLY A 95 13.17 -11.32 30.36
N LEU A 96 13.51 -10.39 31.26
CA LEU A 96 14.89 -10.11 31.67
C LEU A 96 15.56 -11.36 32.29
N GLY A 97 14.81 -12.20 33.04
CA GLY A 97 15.31 -13.45 33.60
C GLY A 97 15.72 -14.50 32.55
N ALA A 98 15.22 -14.39 31.30
CA ALA A 98 15.56 -15.29 30.20
C ALA A 98 16.66 -14.72 29.26
N VAL A 99 17.11 -13.49 29.48
CA VAL A 99 18.21 -12.90 28.71
C VAL A 99 19.55 -13.52 29.14
N ALA A 100 20.38 -13.90 28.17
CA ALA A 100 21.67 -14.51 28.39
C ALA A 100 22.62 -13.62 29.24
N PRO A 101 23.47 -14.21 30.07
CA PRO A 101 24.30 -13.46 31.03
C PRO A 101 25.33 -12.51 30.37
N ASP A 102 25.76 -12.82 29.15
CA ASP A 102 26.75 -12.09 28.38
C ASP A 102 26.17 -10.89 27.57
N VAL A 103 24.86 -10.71 27.63
CA VAL A 103 24.19 -9.55 27.00
C VAL A 103 24.46 -8.31 27.85
N ALA A 104 25.00 -7.27 27.20
CA ALA A 104 25.31 -5.98 27.82
C ALA A 104 24.21 -4.92 27.63
N THR A 105 23.49 -4.97 26.51
CA THR A 105 22.43 -4.01 26.15
C THR A 105 21.09 -4.70 25.98
N VAL A 106 20.06 -4.24 26.68
CA VAL A 106 18.70 -4.76 26.57
C VAL A 106 17.76 -3.67 26.08
N LEU A 107 16.92 -4.04 25.12
CA LEU A 107 15.82 -3.23 24.63
C LEU A 107 14.50 -3.87 25.06
N VAL A 108 13.58 -3.06 25.57
CA VAL A 108 12.21 -3.51 25.89
C VAL A 108 11.25 -2.93 24.85
N HIS A 109 10.52 -3.80 24.18
CA HIS A 109 9.63 -3.40 23.09
C HIS A 109 8.19 -3.88 23.30
N ASP A 110 7.24 -2.97 23.14
CA ASP A 110 5.82 -3.31 23.15
C ASP A 110 5.43 -3.98 21.83
N CYS A 111 5.06 -5.27 21.84
CA CYS A 111 4.52 -6.01 20.70
C CYS A 111 3.42 -5.22 19.93
N ALA A 112 2.68 -4.37 20.65
CA ALA A 112 1.62 -3.52 20.10
C ALA A 112 2.11 -2.41 19.15
N ARG A 113 3.41 -2.30 18.85
CA ARG A 113 4.02 -1.40 17.87
C ARG A 113 4.64 -2.17 16.70
N PRO A 114 3.83 -2.89 15.92
CA PRO A 114 4.31 -3.86 14.93
C PRO A 114 5.03 -3.25 13.72
N PHE A 115 4.97 -1.95 13.56
CA PHE A 115 5.60 -1.25 12.42
C PHE A 115 6.84 -0.44 12.82
N THR A 116 7.36 -0.66 14.03
CA THR A 116 8.61 0.01 14.44
C THR A 116 9.74 -0.40 13.50
N PRO A 117 10.42 0.56 12.83
CA PRO A 117 11.48 0.23 11.88
C PRO A 117 12.70 -0.41 12.56
N THR A 118 13.41 -1.30 11.85
CA THR A 118 14.69 -1.89 12.32
C THR A 118 15.70 -0.82 12.71
N ALA A 119 15.79 0.25 11.93
CA ALA A 119 16.69 1.39 12.23
C ALA A 119 16.43 2.01 13.60
N GLN A 120 15.19 1.97 14.12
CA GLN A 120 14.85 2.48 15.45
C GLN A 120 15.46 1.61 16.57
N PHE A 121 15.48 0.29 16.38
CA PHE A 121 16.14 -0.65 17.32
C PHE A 121 17.65 -0.41 17.33
N ASP A 122 18.26 -0.26 16.15
CA ASP A 122 19.69 -0.04 16.01
C ASP A 122 20.10 1.33 16.58
N LEU A 123 19.31 2.40 16.35
CA LEU A 123 19.56 3.73 16.91
C LEU A 123 19.55 3.71 18.45
N VAL A 124 18.50 3.09 19.04
CA VAL A 124 18.38 3.00 20.49
C VAL A 124 19.54 2.20 21.09
N ALA A 125 19.83 1.02 20.52
CA ALA A 125 20.89 0.14 21.04
C ALA A 125 22.27 0.82 20.95
N SER A 126 22.63 1.38 19.79
CA SER A 126 23.93 2.07 19.60
C SER A 126 24.07 3.30 20.49
N THR A 127 22.98 4.02 20.76
CA THR A 127 23.02 5.16 21.68
C THR A 127 23.22 4.71 23.14
N VAL A 128 22.61 3.59 23.58
CA VAL A 128 22.88 2.99 24.89
C VAL A 128 24.35 2.60 24.99
N GLU A 129 24.89 1.92 23.98
CA GLU A 129 26.29 1.46 23.94
C GLU A 129 27.27 2.64 23.99
N ALA A 130 26.95 3.72 23.29
CA ALA A 130 27.80 4.92 23.24
C ALA A 130 27.74 5.74 24.51
N THR A 131 26.59 5.80 25.20
CA THR A 131 26.40 6.75 26.33
C THR A 131 26.33 6.08 27.71
N GLY A 132 26.02 4.79 27.77
CA GLY A 132 25.76 4.09 29.03
C GLY A 132 24.49 4.53 29.75
N ARG A 133 23.60 5.27 29.08
CA ARG A 133 22.32 5.81 29.61
C ARG A 133 21.13 4.99 29.16
N GLY A 134 19.98 5.18 29.83
CA GLY A 134 18.70 4.76 29.28
C GLY A 134 18.36 5.59 28.04
N VAL A 135 17.81 4.95 27.01
CA VAL A 135 17.49 5.61 25.72
C VAL A 135 16.07 5.27 25.31
N VAL A 136 15.28 6.27 24.97
CA VAL A 136 13.89 6.10 24.55
C VAL A 136 13.60 6.91 23.28
N PRO A 137 12.91 6.34 22.30
CA PRO A 137 12.46 7.12 21.16
C PRO A 137 11.23 7.92 21.53
N GLY A 138 11.12 9.12 20.99
CA GLY A 138 9.98 9.98 21.28
C GLY A 138 9.63 10.91 20.14
N LEU A 139 8.35 11.27 20.07
CA LEU A 139 7.81 12.24 19.12
C LEU A 139 7.41 13.51 19.85
N PRO A 140 7.62 14.70 19.24
CA PRO A 140 7.11 15.95 19.79
C PRO A 140 5.58 15.89 19.87
N VAL A 141 5.01 16.54 20.89
CA VAL A 141 3.55 16.62 21.07
C VAL A 141 3.00 17.70 20.15
N SER A 142 2.15 17.32 19.19
CA SER A 142 1.56 18.23 18.20
C SER A 142 0.39 19.06 18.75
N ASP A 143 -0.42 18.45 19.65
CA ASP A 143 -1.63 19.08 20.18
C ASP A 143 -1.37 19.92 21.43
N THR A 144 -2.27 20.85 21.73
CA THR A 144 -2.26 21.58 22.99
C THR A 144 -2.66 20.67 24.14
N ILE A 145 -1.80 20.52 25.14
CA ILE A 145 -2.05 19.71 26.33
C ILE A 145 -2.63 20.56 27.44
N LYS A 146 -3.73 20.10 28.01
CA LYS A 146 -4.38 20.71 29.18
C LYS A 146 -4.31 19.77 30.38
N ARG A 147 -3.99 20.34 31.55
CA ARG A 147 -4.18 19.64 32.81
C ARG A 147 -5.63 19.84 33.22
N VAL A 148 -6.29 18.75 33.63
CA VAL A 148 -7.69 18.78 34.06
C VAL A 148 -7.83 18.15 35.45
N ASP A 149 -8.87 18.58 36.21
CA ASP A 149 -9.25 17.92 37.45
C ASP A 149 -10.08 16.63 37.20
N ALA A 150 -10.48 15.97 38.28
CA ALA A 150 -11.31 14.75 38.21
C ALA A 150 -12.72 15.00 37.60
N ALA A 151 -13.19 16.25 37.58
CA ALA A 151 -14.47 16.64 36.97
C ALA A 151 -14.35 17.04 35.51
N GLY A 152 -13.10 17.04 34.95
CA GLY A 152 -12.82 17.43 33.56
C GLY A 152 -12.64 18.95 33.40
N THR A 153 -12.58 19.75 34.49
CA THR A 153 -12.33 21.19 34.42
C THR A 153 -10.84 21.45 34.04
N VAL A 154 -10.62 22.33 33.09
CA VAL A 154 -9.27 22.72 32.70
C VAL A 154 -8.63 23.56 33.81
N LEU A 155 -7.50 23.10 34.33
CA LEU A 155 -6.70 23.77 35.36
C LEU A 155 -5.65 24.71 34.75
N ASP A 156 -4.85 24.18 33.81
CA ASP A 156 -3.82 24.97 33.13
C ASP A 156 -3.49 24.41 31.73
N THR A 157 -2.64 25.11 31.01
CA THR A 157 -2.04 24.65 29.74
C THR A 157 -0.62 24.21 30.03
N VAL A 158 -0.30 22.96 29.69
CA VAL A 158 1.07 22.43 29.82
C VAL A 158 1.89 22.89 28.61
N ASP A 159 3.11 23.37 28.83
CA ASP A 159 4.02 23.69 27.74
C ASP A 159 4.43 22.41 27.02
N ARG A 160 3.93 22.25 25.79
CA ARG A 160 4.23 21.05 24.99
C ARG A 160 5.65 20.97 24.48
N SER A 161 6.42 22.07 24.48
CA SER A 161 7.84 22.07 24.09
C SER A 161 8.71 21.28 25.06
N GLU A 162 8.24 21.06 26.28
CA GLU A 162 8.88 20.25 27.32
C GLU A 162 8.37 18.79 27.32
N LEU A 163 7.42 18.43 26.42
CA LEU A 163 6.78 17.12 26.41
C LEU A 163 7.17 16.33 25.17
N VAL A 164 7.35 15.02 25.37
CA VAL A 164 7.62 14.06 24.32
C VAL A 164 6.70 12.85 24.50
N ALA A 165 6.07 12.43 23.42
CA ALA A 165 5.28 11.19 23.38
C ALA A 165 6.23 9.99 23.20
N MET A 166 6.46 9.25 24.27
CA MET A 166 7.42 8.14 24.31
C MET A 166 6.96 6.93 23.52
N GLN A 167 7.90 6.31 22.84
CA GLN A 167 7.69 5.07 22.08
C GLN A 167 8.55 3.93 22.65
N THR A 168 8.56 2.79 21.98
CA THR A 168 9.47 1.67 22.20
C THR A 168 10.09 1.22 20.86
N PRO A 169 11.30 0.62 20.84
CA PRO A 169 12.02 0.02 21.97
C PRO A 169 12.61 1.06 22.92
N GLN A 170 12.61 0.77 24.23
CA GLN A 170 13.36 1.50 25.25
C GLN A 170 14.61 0.71 25.57
N GLY A 171 15.78 1.32 25.48
CA GLY A 171 17.06 0.65 25.62
C GLY A 171 17.79 1.02 26.91
N PHE A 172 18.51 0.05 27.48
CA PHE A 172 19.19 0.21 28.76
C PHE A 172 20.48 -0.60 28.83
N PRO A 173 21.49 -0.17 29.60
CA PRO A 173 22.56 -1.05 30.06
C PRO A 173 21.98 -2.15 30.94
N ARG A 174 22.24 -3.42 30.60
CA ARG A 174 21.64 -4.59 31.24
C ARG A 174 21.78 -4.60 32.76
N ALA A 175 22.97 -4.46 33.26
CA ALA A 175 23.24 -4.53 34.69
C ALA A 175 22.51 -3.42 35.48
N ALA A 176 22.43 -2.23 34.95
CA ALA A 176 21.72 -1.11 35.57
C ALA A 176 20.20 -1.32 35.56
N LEU A 177 19.65 -1.87 34.46
CA LEU A 177 18.22 -2.21 34.39
C LEU A 177 17.84 -3.30 35.37
N ASP A 178 18.63 -4.37 35.46
CA ASP A 178 18.40 -5.47 36.43
C ASP A 178 18.41 -4.96 37.87
N ALA A 179 19.39 -4.09 38.23
CA ALA A 179 19.44 -3.46 39.53
C ALA A 179 18.22 -2.55 39.79
N ALA A 180 17.78 -1.78 38.82
CA ALA A 180 16.60 -0.94 38.92
C ALA A 180 15.32 -1.78 39.15
N TYR A 181 15.17 -2.90 38.45
CA TYR A 181 14.06 -3.83 38.63
C TYR A 181 14.08 -4.49 40.03
N ALA A 182 15.26 -4.91 40.49
CA ALA A 182 15.42 -5.50 41.83
C ALA A 182 15.11 -4.51 42.96
N ALA A 183 15.39 -3.22 42.75
CA ALA A 183 15.16 -2.17 43.73
C ALA A 183 13.73 -1.59 43.68
N ALA A 184 12.95 -1.85 42.67
CA ALA A 184 11.62 -1.26 42.46
C ALA A 184 10.66 -1.63 43.61
N ARG A 185 9.99 -0.62 44.19
CA ARG A 185 9.02 -0.74 45.27
C ARG A 185 7.58 -0.41 44.84
N ALA A 186 7.43 0.11 43.63
CA ALA A 186 6.16 0.51 43.07
C ALA A 186 6.13 0.12 41.59
N GLU A 187 4.93 0.07 41.04
CA GLU A 187 4.73 -0.07 39.59
C GLU A 187 4.93 1.26 38.90
N HIS A 188 5.65 1.23 37.78
CA HIS A 188 5.91 2.37 36.90
C HIS A 188 5.16 2.20 35.58
N THR A 189 4.89 3.30 34.89
CA THR A 189 4.15 3.29 33.64
C THR A 189 4.93 2.69 32.48
N ASP A 190 6.26 2.81 32.52
CA ASP A 190 7.19 2.25 31.54
C ASP A 190 8.58 1.97 32.18
N ASP A 191 9.47 1.38 31.40
CA ASP A 191 10.80 0.97 31.88
C ASP A 191 11.72 2.16 32.11
N ALA A 192 11.54 3.24 31.32
CA ALA A 192 12.29 4.49 31.48
C ALA A 192 11.96 5.19 32.80
N ALA A 193 10.68 5.21 33.20
CA ALA A 193 10.28 5.77 34.48
C ALA A 193 10.84 4.95 35.66
N LEU A 194 10.85 3.63 35.56
CA LEU A 194 11.47 2.74 36.56
C LEU A 194 12.98 3.01 36.65
N PHE A 195 13.66 3.08 35.52
CA PHE A 195 15.10 3.31 35.44
C PHE A 195 15.50 4.68 35.98
N ALA A 196 14.73 5.72 35.66
CA ALA A 196 14.92 7.07 36.20
C ALA A 196 14.67 7.15 37.72
N ALA A 197 13.63 6.43 38.22
CA ALA A 197 13.34 6.36 39.65
C ALA A 197 14.47 5.67 40.45
N ALA A 198 15.26 4.82 39.81
CA ALA A 198 16.48 4.21 40.38
C ALA A 198 17.70 5.15 40.35
N GLY A 199 17.56 6.40 39.87
CA GLY A 199 18.61 7.41 39.84
C GLY A 199 19.47 7.42 38.57
N HIS A 200 19.04 6.73 37.52
CA HIS A 200 19.75 6.68 36.25
C HIS A 200 19.22 7.73 35.27
N GLU A 201 20.09 8.23 34.41
CA GLU A 201 19.71 9.16 33.35
C GLU A 201 19.06 8.45 32.17
N VAL A 202 18.03 9.09 31.61
CA VAL A 202 17.34 8.66 30.39
C VAL A 202 17.41 9.79 29.37
N VAL A 203 17.80 9.48 28.14
CA VAL A 203 17.86 10.42 27.03
C VAL A 203 16.83 10.04 25.96
N VAL A 204 16.34 11.08 25.26
CA VAL A 204 15.38 10.90 24.18
C VAL A 204 16.13 10.94 22.84
N VAL A 205 15.81 9.98 21.96
CA VAL A 205 16.18 9.99 20.55
C VAL A 205 14.94 10.21 19.69
N GLU A 206 15.13 10.61 18.44
CA GLU A 206 14.02 10.79 17.52
C GLU A 206 13.24 9.51 17.32
N GLY A 207 11.93 9.58 17.47
CA GLY A 207 10.98 8.48 17.24
C GLY A 207 10.47 8.46 15.80
N ASP A 208 9.71 7.41 15.47
CA ASP A 208 9.12 7.25 14.14
C ASP A 208 7.59 7.26 14.21
N PRO A 209 6.86 8.07 13.40
CA PRO A 209 5.40 8.10 13.38
C PRO A 209 4.74 6.75 13.04
N VAL A 210 5.43 5.84 12.32
CA VAL A 210 4.91 4.50 12.04
C VAL A 210 5.05 3.54 13.22
N ALA A 211 5.89 3.86 14.23
CA ALA A 211 6.04 3.12 15.48
C ALA A 211 4.90 3.41 16.48
N PHE A 212 3.72 3.77 16.02
CA PHE A 212 2.54 3.99 16.86
C PHE A 212 2.07 2.71 17.55
N LYS A 213 1.40 2.87 18.69
CA LYS A 213 0.87 1.74 19.47
C LYS A 213 -0.57 1.46 19.07
N ILE A 214 -0.86 0.27 18.57
CA ILE A 214 -2.23 -0.17 18.32
C ILE A 214 -2.94 -0.30 19.67
N THR A 215 -3.91 0.54 19.98
CA THR A 215 -4.68 0.54 21.23
C THR A 215 -6.18 0.58 21.03
N THR A 216 -6.63 1.11 19.90
CA THR A 216 -8.04 1.30 19.54
C THR A 216 -8.33 0.62 18.20
N ARG A 217 -9.61 0.52 17.83
CA ARG A 217 -10.04 0.06 16.50
C ARG A 217 -9.54 0.99 15.37
N TRP A 218 -9.42 2.28 15.65
CA TRP A 218 -8.87 3.25 14.71
C TRP A 218 -7.38 2.97 14.43
N ASP A 219 -6.60 2.67 15.47
CA ASP A 219 -5.20 2.28 15.30
C ASP A 219 -5.09 1.00 14.46
N LEU A 220 -6.02 0.06 14.61
CA LEU A 220 -6.05 -1.17 13.83
C LEU A 220 -6.32 -0.88 12.35
N GLN A 221 -7.27 -0.01 12.02
CA GLN A 221 -7.52 0.43 10.63
C GLN A 221 -6.31 1.12 10.02
N ARG A 222 -5.64 1.99 10.78
CA ARG A 222 -4.38 2.61 10.37
C ARG A 222 -3.30 1.55 10.10
N ALA A 223 -3.21 0.54 10.96
CA ALA A 223 -2.29 -0.58 10.80
C ALA A 223 -2.54 -1.38 9.51
N GLU A 224 -3.81 -1.67 9.18
CA GLU A 224 -4.20 -2.31 7.92
C GLU A 224 -3.75 -1.51 6.69
N THR A 225 -3.97 -0.19 6.72
CA THR A 225 -3.55 0.71 5.62
C THR A 225 -2.02 0.68 5.42
N ILE A 226 -1.25 0.77 6.52
CA ILE A 226 0.23 0.72 6.46
C ILE A 226 0.70 -0.63 5.96
N ALA A 227 0.10 -1.74 6.43
CA ALA A 227 0.45 -3.08 5.98
C ALA A 227 0.19 -3.26 4.48
N ALA A 228 -0.93 -2.75 3.96
CA ALA A 228 -1.25 -2.77 2.54
C ALA A 228 -0.24 -1.95 1.71
N GLN A 229 0.14 -0.77 2.19
CA GLN A 229 1.17 0.07 1.54
C GLN A 229 2.54 -0.60 1.52
N GLN A 230 2.96 -1.23 2.63
CA GLN A 230 4.22 -1.97 2.70
C GLN A 230 4.21 -3.19 1.77
N ALA A 231 3.11 -3.95 1.72
CA ALA A 231 2.95 -5.07 0.80
C ALA A 231 3.04 -4.62 -0.67
N ALA A 232 2.41 -3.49 -1.01
CA ALA A 232 2.50 -2.89 -2.33
C ALA A 232 3.95 -2.45 -2.67
N ALA A 233 4.67 -1.86 -1.69
CA ALA A 233 6.07 -1.44 -1.87
C ALA A 233 7.03 -2.64 -2.03
N VAL A 234 6.82 -3.72 -1.26
CA VAL A 234 7.60 -4.97 -1.39
C VAL A 234 7.27 -5.68 -2.70
N GLY A 235 5.99 -5.71 -3.09
CA GLY A 235 5.56 -6.24 -4.39
C GLY A 235 6.17 -5.49 -5.58
N ALA A 236 6.39 -4.18 -5.43
CA ALA A 236 7.10 -3.38 -6.43
C ALA A 236 8.60 -3.73 -6.51
N SER A 237 9.19 -4.30 -5.45
CA SER A 237 10.62 -4.65 -5.39
C SER A 237 10.90 -6.13 -5.66
N ASP A 238 9.93 -7.04 -5.49
CA ASP A 238 10.08 -8.46 -5.81
C ASP A 238 9.41 -8.78 -7.15
N PRO A 239 10.18 -9.15 -8.18
CA PRO A 239 9.61 -9.51 -9.49
C PRO A 239 8.60 -10.68 -9.42
N ARG A 240 8.61 -11.47 -8.36
CA ARG A 240 7.72 -12.64 -8.16
C ARG A 240 6.41 -12.34 -7.47
N LEU A 241 6.28 -11.16 -6.83
CA LEU A 241 5.10 -10.70 -6.07
C LEU A 241 4.41 -9.51 -6.74
N ARG A 242 4.51 -9.38 -8.07
CA ARG A 242 3.83 -8.27 -8.77
C ARG A 242 2.32 -8.34 -8.53
N PRO A 243 1.73 -7.33 -7.85
CA PRO A 243 0.31 -7.10 -7.95
C PRO A 243 -0.02 -6.65 -9.36
N ASP A 244 -1.29 -6.69 -9.73
CA ASP A 244 -1.91 -6.28 -10.97
C ASP A 244 -1.03 -5.55 -12.00
N PRO A 245 -1.15 -5.83 -13.29
CA PRO A 245 -0.35 -5.21 -14.32
C PRO A 245 -0.31 -3.71 -14.10
N ALA A 246 0.90 -3.11 -14.07
CA ALA A 246 1.06 -1.68 -13.88
C ALA A 246 0.31 -0.95 -15.00
N LEU A 247 -0.85 -0.39 -14.70
CA LEU A 247 -1.60 0.42 -15.63
C LEU A 247 -0.85 1.71 -15.91
N ARG A 248 -0.74 2.07 -17.17
CA ARG A 248 -0.15 3.32 -17.64
C ARG A 248 -1.08 4.00 -18.62
N THR A 249 -1.08 5.32 -18.60
CA THR A 249 -1.84 6.14 -19.55
C THR A 249 -0.88 6.87 -20.46
N GLY A 250 -1.31 7.06 -21.71
CA GLY A 250 -0.60 7.89 -22.68
C GLY A 250 -1.57 8.85 -23.37
N LEU A 251 -1.03 9.93 -23.88
CA LEU A 251 -1.73 10.95 -24.64
C LEU A 251 -1.05 11.10 -26.00
N GLY A 252 -1.83 11.10 -27.07
CA GLY A 252 -1.39 11.44 -28.42
C GLY A 252 -2.25 12.55 -28.99
N ILE A 253 -1.63 13.46 -29.71
CA ILE A 253 -2.32 14.58 -30.39
C ILE A 253 -1.76 14.70 -31.79
N ASP A 254 -2.65 14.70 -32.78
CA ASP A 254 -2.25 14.93 -34.16
C ASP A 254 -3.12 16.03 -34.80
N VAL A 255 -2.52 16.87 -35.60
CA VAL A 255 -3.13 18.08 -36.19
C VAL A 255 -2.76 18.18 -37.67
N HIS A 256 -3.78 18.18 -38.54
CA HIS A 256 -3.58 18.28 -39.98
C HIS A 256 -4.44 19.36 -40.58
N ALA A 257 -3.89 20.11 -41.54
CA ALA A 257 -4.64 21.00 -42.40
C ALA A 257 -5.44 20.20 -43.45
N PHE A 258 -6.57 20.70 -43.91
CA PHE A 258 -7.26 20.11 -45.05
C PHE A 258 -6.51 20.36 -46.37
N ASP A 259 -6.42 19.31 -47.18
CA ASP A 259 -5.91 19.35 -48.54
C ASP A 259 -7.00 18.87 -49.53
N PRO A 260 -7.60 19.75 -50.31
CA PRO A 260 -8.63 19.36 -51.29
C PRO A 260 -8.15 18.43 -52.40
N ALA A 261 -6.84 18.32 -52.62
CA ALA A 261 -6.25 17.44 -53.65
C ALA A 261 -6.03 15.98 -53.14
N ALA A 262 -6.05 15.76 -51.82
CA ALA A 262 -5.88 14.45 -51.20
C ALA A 262 -7.23 13.77 -50.88
N PRO A 263 -7.33 12.42 -50.91
CA PRO A 263 -8.47 11.70 -50.38
C PRO A 263 -8.48 11.79 -48.84
N LEU A 264 -9.65 11.81 -48.22
CA LEU A 264 -9.76 11.82 -46.76
C LEU A 264 -9.77 10.43 -46.19
N HIS A 265 -8.70 10.09 -45.45
CA HIS A 265 -8.64 8.95 -44.58
C HIS A 265 -8.71 9.43 -43.13
N LEU A 266 -9.57 8.81 -42.31
CA LEU A 266 -9.72 9.18 -40.90
C LEU A 266 -10.25 8.00 -40.09
N GLY A 267 -9.50 7.56 -39.07
CA GLY A 267 -9.84 6.41 -38.23
C GLY A 267 -9.97 5.12 -39.04
N LEU A 268 -9.04 4.89 -39.95
CA LEU A 268 -8.94 3.75 -40.85
C LEU A 268 -10.11 3.65 -41.88
N LEU A 269 -10.89 4.72 -42.02
CA LEU A 269 -11.99 4.80 -43.00
C LEU A 269 -11.70 5.83 -44.08
N HIS A 270 -12.09 5.52 -45.32
CA HIS A 270 -12.11 6.50 -46.42
C HIS A 270 -13.44 7.24 -46.44
N PHE A 271 -13.40 8.57 -46.54
CA PHE A 271 -14.56 9.47 -46.63
C PHE A 271 -14.64 10.06 -48.06
N GLU A 272 -15.45 9.40 -48.87
CA GLU A 272 -15.63 9.82 -50.28
C GLU A 272 -16.27 11.19 -50.38
N GLY A 273 -15.72 12.07 -51.26
CA GLY A 273 -16.24 13.43 -51.47
C GLY A 273 -15.82 14.47 -50.45
N GLU A 274 -15.09 14.09 -49.40
CA GLU A 274 -14.52 15.03 -48.43
C GLU A 274 -13.06 15.38 -48.81
N ALA A 275 -12.64 16.61 -48.45
CA ALA A 275 -11.24 17.01 -48.61
C ALA A 275 -10.34 16.27 -47.64
N GLY A 276 -9.24 15.70 -48.13
CA GLY A 276 -8.26 14.96 -47.32
C GLY A 276 -7.43 15.86 -46.40
N LEU A 277 -6.45 15.27 -45.79
CA LEU A 277 -5.54 15.93 -44.87
C LEU A 277 -4.13 16.00 -45.47
N ALA A 278 -3.47 17.15 -45.30
CA ALA A 278 -2.10 17.35 -45.75
C ALA A 278 -1.11 16.55 -44.87
N GLY A 279 -0.22 15.77 -45.47
CA GLY A 279 0.79 14.97 -44.74
C GLY A 279 1.67 14.13 -45.63
N HIS A 280 2.69 13.47 -45.05
CA HIS A 280 3.60 12.59 -45.76
C HIS A 280 3.07 11.14 -45.92
N SER A 281 2.03 10.76 -45.15
CA SER A 281 1.30 9.49 -45.18
C SER A 281 -0.09 9.68 -45.82
N ASP A 282 -1.08 8.85 -45.53
CA ASP A 282 -2.47 9.04 -45.87
C ASP A 282 -3.17 10.17 -45.08
N GLY A 283 -2.46 10.78 -44.10
CA GLY A 283 -2.96 11.89 -43.28
C GLY A 283 -4.00 11.45 -42.24
N ASP A 284 -4.12 10.15 -41.90
CA ASP A 284 -5.09 9.70 -40.90
C ASP A 284 -4.74 10.18 -39.48
N ALA A 285 -5.19 11.38 -39.14
CA ALA A 285 -4.90 12.02 -37.86
C ALA A 285 -5.42 11.20 -36.65
N VAL A 286 -6.48 10.42 -36.78
CA VAL A 286 -6.98 9.56 -35.72
C VAL A 286 -6.03 8.40 -35.46
N ALA A 287 -5.60 7.72 -36.51
CA ALA A 287 -4.64 6.63 -36.39
C ALA A 287 -3.31 7.11 -35.80
N HIS A 288 -2.79 8.26 -36.24
CA HIS A 288 -1.55 8.83 -35.72
C HIS A 288 -1.67 9.22 -34.24
N ALA A 289 -2.75 9.89 -33.84
CA ALA A 289 -2.97 10.21 -32.43
C ALA A 289 -3.08 8.94 -31.54
N VAL A 290 -3.72 7.87 -32.04
CA VAL A 290 -3.77 6.59 -31.31
C VAL A 290 -2.41 5.96 -31.21
N VAL A 291 -1.59 5.95 -32.28
CA VAL A 291 -0.20 5.44 -32.24
C VAL A 291 0.61 6.17 -31.17
N ASP A 292 0.57 7.50 -31.18
CA ASP A 292 1.31 8.31 -30.19
C ASP A 292 0.83 8.04 -28.76
N ALA A 293 -0.49 7.94 -28.54
CA ALA A 293 -1.03 7.59 -27.23
C ALA A 293 -0.53 6.22 -26.73
N LEU A 294 -0.52 5.20 -27.60
CA LEU A 294 -0.05 3.85 -27.28
C LEU A 294 1.44 3.82 -26.98
N LEU A 295 2.27 4.43 -27.82
CA LEU A 295 3.73 4.51 -27.65
C LEU A 295 4.09 5.30 -26.39
N SER A 296 3.43 6.42 -26.14
CA SER A 296 3.60 7.24 -24.94
C SER A 296 3.26 6.44 -23.68
N ALA A 297 2.12 5.74 -23.64
CA ALA A 297 1.73 4.89 -22.51
C ALA A 297 2.75 3.78 -22.23
N ALA A 298 3.30 3.19 -23.29
CA ALA A 298 4.30 2.13 -23.18
C ALA A 298 5.71 2.65 -22.84
N GLY A 299 5.97 3.96 -22.95
CA GLY A 299 7.31 4.56 -22.80
C GLY A 299 8.24 4.21 -23.98
N LEU A 300 7.67 4.04 -25.19
CA LEU A 300 8.39 3.62 -26.41
C LEU A 300 8.64 4.78 -27.40
N GLY A 301 8.41 6.04 -26.98
CA GLY A 301 8.60 7.23 -27.80
C GLY A 301 7.32 7.67 -28.49
N ASP A 302 7.42 8.10 -29.76
CA ASP A 302 6.36 8.62 -30.61
C ASP A 302 6.46 8.08 -32.05
N ILE A 303 5.49 8.42 -32.90
CA ILE A 303 5.46 7.96 -34.30
C ILE A 303 6.71 8.42 -35.07
N GLY A 304 7.20 9.63 -34.83
CA GLY A 304 8.40 10.17 -35.49
C GLY A 304 9.67 9.44 -35.12
N SER A 305 9.85 9.12 -33.83
CA SER A 305 11.01 8.36 -33.35
C SER A 305 10.97 6.90 -33.76
N MET A 306 9.79 6.31 -33.92
CA MET A 306 9.64 4.90 -34.28
C MET A 306 9.80 4.63 -35.79
N PHE A 307 9.24 5.50 -36.64
CA PHE A 307 9.15 5.27 -38.07
C PHE A 307 10.10 6.16 -38.88
N GLY A 308 10.61 7.25 -38.29
CA GLY A 308 11.42 8.24 -38.98
C GLY A 308 10.56 9.05 -39.98
N THR A 309 10.99 10.26 -40.31
CA THR A 309 10.31 11.10 -41.31
C THR A 309 10.80 10.82 -42.73
N ASP A 310 11.95 10.13 -42.88
CA ASP A 310 12.67 9.96 -44.14
C ASP A 310 12.76 8.50 -44.63
N ASP A 311 12.09 7.54 -43.94
CA ASP A 311 12.13 6.12 -44.35
C ASP A 311 11.17 5.87 -45.52
N PRO A 312 11.71 5.52 -46.72
CA PRO A 312 10.89 5.30 -47.92
C PRO A 312 9.86 4.20 -47.78
N ARG A 313 10.00 3.29 -46.79
CA ARG A 313 9.05 2.19 -46.55
C ARG A 313 7.68 2.69 -46.06
N PHE A 314 7.64 3.87 -45.47
CA PHE A 314 6.43 4.46 -44.91
C PHE A 314 5.88 5.66 -45.72
N ALA A 315 6.54 6.04 -46.82
CA ALA A 315 6.05 7.07 -47.72
C ALA A 315 4.70 6.64 -48.33
N GLY A 316 3.63 7.37 -48.04
CA GLY A 316 2.26 7.04 -48.46
C GLY A 316 1.64 5.81 -47.74
N ALA A 317 2.23 5.35 -46.64
CA ALA A 317 1.64 4.27 -45.84
C ALA A 317 0.33 4.71 -45.19
N SER A 318 -0.62 3.77 -45.07
CA SER A 318 -1.91 4.03 -44.43
C SER A 318 -1.76 4.08 -42.90
N GLY A 319 -2.65 4.81 -42.22
CA GLY A 319 -2.72 4.83 -40.76
C GLY A 319 -2.80 3.44 -40.12
N GLU A 320 -3.41 2.48 -40.82
CA GLU A 320 -3.46 1.07 -40.38
C GLU A 320 -2.09 0.43 -40.26
N VAL A 321 -1.14 0.73 -41.16
CA VAL A 321 0.23 0.18 -41.11
C VAL A 321 0.96 0.68 -39.87
N PHE A 322 0.86 1.97 -39.57
CA PHE A 322 1.47 2.55 -38.37
C PHE A 322 0.86 1.99 -37.10
N LEU A 323 -0.48 1.90 -37.04
CA LEU A 323 -1.19 1.38 -35.87
C LEU A 323 -0.88 -0.09 -35.61
N THR A 324 -0.85 -0.93 -36.66
CA THR A 324 -0.46 -2.35 -36.56
C THR A 324 0.96 -2.49 -36.01
N ALA A 325 1.93 -1.76 -36.57
CA ALA A 325 3.30 -1.81 -36.12
C ALA A 325 3.50 -1.33 -34.68
N ALA A 326 2.72 -0.31 -34.25
CA ALA A 326 2.73 0.14 -32.85
C ALA A 326 2.20 -0.94 -31.92
N VAL A 327 1.08 -1.58 -32.22
CA VAL A 327 0.51 -2.69 -31.42
C VAL A 327 1.46 -3.88 -31.35
N GLU A 328 2.09 -4.26 -32.44
CA GLU A 328 3.13 -5.30 -32.46
C GLU A 328 4.31 -4.93 -31.55
N ARG A 329 4.74 -3.67 -31.58
CA ARG A 329 5.83 -3.17 -30.72
C ARG A 329 5.47 -3.23 -29.24
N LEU A 330 4.23 -2.83 -28.87
CA LEU A 330 3.72 -2.97 -27.51
C LEU A 330 3.72 -4.43 -27.08
N THR A 331 3.20 -5.33 -27.93
CA THR A 331 3.15 -6.78 -27.66
C THR A 331 4.56 -7.36 -27.41
N HIS A 332 5.56 -6.99 -28.22
CA HIS A 332 6.95 -7.40 -28.01
C HIS A 332 7.56 -6.84 -26.72
N ALA A 333 7.12 -5.65 -26.29
CA ALA A 333 7.52 -5.04 -25.02
C ALA A 333 6.77 -5.59 -23.80
N GLY A 334 5.86 -6.54 -23.97
CA GLY A 334 5.07 -7.10 -22.88
C GLY A 334 3.99 -6.14 -22.36
N VAL A 335 3.46 -5.28 -23.25
CA VAL A 335 2.43 -4.30 -22.94
C VAL A 335 1.15 -4.66 -23.68
N ASP A 336 0.06 -4.83 -22.94
CA ASP A 336 -1.28 -5.09 -23.49
C ASP A 336 -2.12 -3.81 -23.44
N VAL A 337 -2.86 -3.54 -24.52
CA VAL A 337 -3.80 -2.41 -24.56
C VAL A 337 -5.06 -2.76 -23.81
N VAL A 338 -5.54 -1.87 -22.94
CA VAL A 338 -6.75 -2.06 -22.12
C VAL A 338 -7.92 -1.28 -22.70
N ASP A 339 -7.70 -0.01 -23.09
CA ASP A 339 -8.74 0.89 -23.61
C ASP A 339 -8.12 2.04 -24.37
N VAL A 340 -8.84 2.56 -25.37
CA VAL A 340 -8.48 3.77 -26.13
C VAL A 340 -9.69 4.69 -26.28
N ALA A 341 -9.53 5.97 -25.99
CA ALA A 341 -10.55 6.98 -26.24
C ALA A 341 -10.00 8.05 -27.18
N VAL A 342 -10.77 8.41 -28.20
CA VAL A 342 -10.41 9.41 -29.22
C VAL A 342 -11.44 10.52 -29.25
N GLN A 343 -10.94 11.75 -29.26
CA GLN A 343 -11.73 12.96 -29.49
C GLN A 343 -11.25 13.65 -30.78
N VAL A 344 -12.14 13.74 -31.75
CA VAL A 344 -11.90 14.53 -33.00
C VAL A 344 -12.48 15.91 -32.84
N VAL A 345 -11.68 16.93 -33.13
CA VAL A 345 -12.08 18.34 -33.08
C VAL A 345 -12.01 18.92 -34.48
N GLY A 346 -13.17 19.23 -35.06
CA GLY A 346 -13.25 19.77 -36.43
C GLY A 346 -14.68 19.91 -36.92
N ASN A 347 -14.86 20.63 -38.07
CA ASN A 347 -16.19 20.88 -38.63
C ASN A 347 -16.61 19.78 -39.62
N ARG A 348 -15.68 19.03 -40.13
CA ARG A 348 -15.87 17.91 -41.09
C ARG A 348 -14.77 16.88 -40.97
N PRO A 349 -15.01 15.61 -41.42
CA PRO A 349 -16.29 15.08 -41.88
C PRO A 349 -17.31 14.94 -40.75
N ARG A 350 -18.59 14.74 -41.04
CA ARG A 350 -19.59 14.40 -40.02
C ARG A 350 -19.43 12.95 -39.60
N LEU A 351 -18.81 12.72 -38.44
CA LEU A 351 -18.49 11.35 -37.95
C LEU A 351 -19.71 10.57 -37.45
N SER A 352 -20.80 11.22 -37.07
CA SER A 352 -21.95 10.62 -36.42
C SER A 352 -22.52 9.40 -37.18
N ALA A 353 -22.52 9.45 -38.52
CA ALA A 353 -23.05 8.38 -39.37
C ALA A 353 -22.14 7.15 -39.45
N ARG A 354 -20.82 7.31 -39.27
CA ARG A 354 -19.82 6.26 -39.46
C ARG A 354 -18.99 6.01 -38.19
N ARG A 355 -19.38 6.62 -37.08
CA ARG A 355 -18.64 6.50 -35.81
C ARG A 355 -18.49 5.05 -35.34
N LEU A 356 -19.55 4.29 -35.34
CA LEU A 356 -19.51 2.89 -34.93
C LEU A 356 -18.64 2.03 -35.84
N GLU A 357 -18.68 2.28 -37.17
CA GLU A 357 -17.81 1.61 -38.14
C GLU A 357 -16.31 1.95 -37.88
N MET A 358 -16.01 3.20 -37.54
CA MET A 358 -14.68 3.64 -37.19
C MET A 358 -14.19 2.96 -35.88
N GLU A 359 -15.01 2.96 -34.84
CA GLU A 359 -14.73 2.26 -33.58
C GLU A 359 -14.44 0.79 -33.81
N GLU A 360 -15.29 0.10 -34.58
CA GLU A 360 -15.12 -1.32 -34.90
C GLU A 360 -13.82 -1.58 -35.67
N ARG A 361 -13.50 -0.74 -36.66
CA ARG A 361 -12.28 -0.88 -37.45
C ARG A 361 -11.01 -0.66 -36.63
N LEU A 362 -11.01 0.36 -35.76
CA LEU A 362 -9.91 0.61 -34.83
C LEU A 362 -9.76 -0.52 -33.82
N MET A 363 -10.87 -1.03 -33.24
CA MET A 363 -10.83 -2.17 -32.31
C MET A 363 -10.24 -3.42 -32.93
N GLN A 364 -10.51 -3.70 -34.21
CA GLN A 364 -9.94 -4.86 -34.92
C GLN A 364 -8.42 -4.81 -34.98
N VAL A 365 -7.84 -3.63 -35.14
CA VAL A 365 -6.37 -3.44 -35.22
C VAL A 365 -5.74 -3.33 -33.83
N VAL A 366 -6.36 -2.57 -32.94
CA VAL A 366 -5.85 -2.32 -31.58
C VAL A 366 -5.96 -3.54 -30.68
N GLY A 367 -6.96 -4.39 -30.91
CA GLY A 367 -7.21 -5.59 -30.09
C GLY A 367 -7.84 -5.27 -28.72
N ALA A 368 -8.36 -4.06 -28.51
CA ALA A 368 -8.97 -3.59 -27.26
C ALA A 368 -10.14 -2.63 -27.57
N PRO A 369 -11.03 -2.33 -26.63
CA PRO A 369 -12.07 -1.33 -26.80
C PRO A 369 -11.53 0.00 -27.26
N VAL A 370 -12.22 0.61 -28.24
CA VAL A 370 -11.92 1.96 -28.76
C VAL A 370 -13.21 2.75 -28.81
N SER A 371 -13.24 3.92 -28.21
CA SER A 371 -14.35 4.87 -28.30
C SER A 371 -13.94 6.11 -29.07
N VAL A 372 -14.84 6.61 -29.94
CA VAL A 372 -14.61 7.80 -30.74
C VAL A 372 -15.71 8.81 -30.49
N SER A 373 -15.33 10.05 -30.21
CA SER A 373 -16.24 11.19 -30.11
C SER A 373 -15.75 12.33 -30.97
N ALA A 374 -16.66 13.26 -31.30
CA ALA A 374 -16.35 14.41 -32.11
C ALA A 374 -17.01 15.67 -31.56
N THR A 375 -16.34 16.82 -31.72
CA THR A 375 -16.85 18.12 -31.34
C THR A 375 -16.41 19.18 -32.36
N THR A 376 -17.07 20.34 -32.33
CA THR A 376 -16.64 21.56 -33.04
C THR A 376 -16.08 22.56 -32.04
N THR A 377 -15.43 23.59 -32.54
CA THR A 377 -14.99 24.75 -31.72
C THR A 377 -15.83 26.01 -31.98
N ASP A 378 -17.05 25.84 -32.50
CA ASP A 378 -18.02 26.92 -32.74
C ASP A 378 -17.44 28.14 -33.47
N GLY A 379 -16.66 27.87 -34.53
CA GLY A 379 -16.02 28.90 -35.35
C GLY A 379 -14.68 29.42 -34.82
N LEU A 380 -14.25 28.99 -33.64
CA LEU A 380 -12.99 29.42 -33.02
C LEU A 380 -11.77 28.62 -33.55
N GLY A 381 -10.64 29.31 -33.67
CA GLY A 381 -9.38 28.72 -34.08
C GLY A 381 -9.38 28.23 -35.54
N PHE A 382 -8.35 27.46 -35.91
CA PHE A 382 -8.22 26.94 -37.30
C PHE A 382 -9.24 25.81 -37.55
N THR A 383 -9.55 24.98 -36.56
CA THR A 383 -10.55 23.93 -36.67
C THR A 383 -11.95 24.48 -36.89
N GLY A 384 -12.34 25.53 -36.13
CA GLY A 384 -13.63 26.18 -36.26
C GLY A 384 -13.80 26.92 -37.57
N ARG A 385 -12.73 27.46 -38.16
CA ARG A 385 -12.72 28.09 -39.48
C ARG A 385 -12.60 27.08 -40.64
N GLY A 386 -12.56 25.80 -40.36
CA GLY A 386 -12.47 24.76 -41.39
C GLY A 386 -11.11 24.66 -42.05
N GLY A 387 -10.04 25.11 -41.40
CA GLY A 387 -8.66 25.03 -41.90
C GLY A 387 -8.01 23.66 -41.72
N GLY A 388 -8.56 22.80 -40.86
CA GLY A 388 -8.05 21.49 -40.57
C GLY A 388 -8.84 20.82 -39.46
N LEU A 389 -8.34 19.70 -38.95
CA LEU A 389 -8.86 18.99 -37.77
C LEU A 389 -7.74 18.63 -36.80
N THR A 390 -8.13 18.32 -35.59
CA THR A 390 -7.25 17.78 -34.53
C THR A 390 -7.83 16.47 -34.02
N ALA A 391 -7.02 15.44 -33.90
CA ALA A 391 -7.36 14.23 -33.17
C ALA A 391 -6.58 14.20 -31.86
N ILE A 392 -7.24 13.85 -30.75
CA ILE A 392 -6.67 13.66 -29.43
C ILE A 392 -7.02 12.26 -28.99
N ALA A 393 -6.04 11.44 -28.66
CA ALA A 393 -6.25 10.09 -28.17
C ALA A 393 -5.65 9.91 -26.79
N THR A 394 -6.33 9.15 -25.95
CA THR A 394 -5.78 8.61 -24.70
C THR A 394 -5.77 7.10 -24.76
N ALA A 395 -4.70 6.48 -24.31
CA ALA A 395 -4.59 5.05 -24.20
C ALA A 395 -4.37 4.63 -22.74
N LEU A 396 -5.03 3.57 -22.33
CA LEU A 396 -4.75 2.83 -21.10
C LEU A 396 -4.09 1.51 -21.49
N VAL A 397 -2.92 1.23 -20.94
CA VAL A 397 -2.20 -0.02 -21.18
C VAL A 397 -1.85 -0.71 -19.87
N SER A 398 -1.67 -2.02 -19.93
CA SER A 398 -1.16 -2.82 -18.82
C SER A 398 0.21 -3.40 -19.18
N VAL A 399 1.20 -3.22 -18.31
CA VAL A 399 2.53 -3.80 -18.49
C VAL A 399 2.52 -5.19 -17.86
N VAL A 400 2.60 -6.24 -18.69
CA VAL A 400 2.61 -7.63 -18.23
C VAL A 400 4.06 -8.10 -18.19
N ASP A 401 4.47 -8.72 -17.07
CA ASP A 401 5.79 -9.34 -16.99
C ASP A 401 5.90 -10.50 -18.00
N PRO A 402 6.93 -10.54 -18.85
CA PRO A 402 7.16 -11.65 -19.77
C PRO A 402 7.16 -13.03 -19.08
N ALA A 403 7.58 -13.10 -17.81
CA ALA A 403 7.55 -14.33 -17.01
C ALA A 403 6.12 -14.81 -16.65
N ALA A 404 5.12 -13.92 -16.65
CA ALA A 404 3.74 -14.28 -16.38
C ALA A 404 3.01 -14.89 -17.58
N ARG A 405 3.48 -14.66 -18.81
CA ARG A 405 2.90 -15.21 -20.05
C ARG A 405 3.18 -16.71 -20.25
N THR A 406 4.17 -17.27 -19.56
CA THR A 406 4.56 -18.68 -19.67
C THR A 406 3.90 -19.59 -18.63
N ALA A 407 3.14 -19.02 -17.69
CA ALA A 407 2.39 -19.82 -16.71
C ALA A 407 1.16 -20.43 -17.37
N PRO A 408 0.91 -21.77 -17.25
CA PRO A 408 -0.29 -22.37 -17.78
C PRO A 408 -1.54 -21.77 -17.09
N PRO A 409 -2.67 -21.64 -17.79
CA PRO A 409 -3.89 -21.08 -17.21
C PRO A 409 -4.27 -21.88 -15.95
N ARG A 410 -4.41 -21.19 -14.81
CA ARG A 410 -4.95 -21.78 -13.60
C ARG A 410 -6.36 -22.27 -13.94
N GLY A 411 -6.57 -23.60 -13.88
CA GLY A 411 -7.87 -24.20 -14.03
C GLY A 411 -8.88 -23.55 -13.08
N PRO A 412 -10.18 -23.52 -13.42
CA PRO A 412 -11.19 -22.91 -12.59
C PRO A 412 -11.18 -23.59 -11.23
N GLY A 413 -10.72 -22.86 -10.21
CA GLY A 413 -10.75 -23.31 -8.82
C GLY A 413 -12.19 -23.64 -8.47
N SER A 414 -12.42 -24.85 -7.99
CA SER A 414 -13.71 -25.30 -7.47
C SER A 414 -14.15 -24.31 -6.38
N ALA A 415 -15.08 -23.43 -6.74
CA ALA A 415 -15.83 -22.66 -5.77
C ALA A 415 -16.63 -23.63 -4.93
N SER A 416 -16.22 -23.87 -3.68
CA SER A 416 -17.05 -24.56 -2.70
C SER A 416 -18.31 -23.71 -2.48
N ALA A 417 -19.44 -24.20 -2.91
CA ALA A 417 -20.73 -23.58 -2.69
C ALA A 417 -20.99 -23.45 -1.17
N PRO A 418 -21.51 -22.29 -0.70
CA PRO A 418 -21.91 -22.16 0.68
C PRO A 418 -23.07 -23.12 0.96
N ALA A 419 -22.95 -23.91 2.03
CA ALA A 419 -24.00 -24.80 2.51
C ALA A 419 -25.29 -23.99 2.78
N ARG A 420 -26.35 -24.31 2.06
CA ARG A 420 -27.71 -23.80 2.33
C ARG A 420 -28.17 -24.36 3.67
N GLY A 421 -28.20 -23.53 4.72
CA GLY A 421 -28.88 -23.83 5.97
C GLY A 421 -30.38 -24.00 5.70
N ALA A 422 -30.89 -25.15 6.04
CA ALA A 422 -32.32 -25.44 5.98
C ALA A 422 -33.07 -24.58 7.02
N VAL A 423 -33.93 -23.69 6.54
CA VAL A 423 -34.90 -22.98 7.37
C VAL A 423 -36.12 -23.89 7.54
N ALA A 424 -36.40 -24.29 8.77
CA ALA A 424 -37.62 -25.00 9.12
C ALA A 424 -38.84 -24.06 9.04
N PRO A 425 -40.02 -24.52 8.60
CA PRO A 425 -41.20 -23.68 8.55
C PRO A 425 -41.82 -23.53 9.94
N THR A 426 -41.92 -22.27 10.42
CA THR A 426 -42.68 -21.91 11.62
C THR A 426 -44.16 -21.79 11.22
N SER A 427 -45.01 -22.60 11.85
CA SER A 427 -46.46 -22.59 11.73
C SER A 427 -47.05 -21.28 12.27
N LEU A 428 -47.84 -20.61 11.44
CA LEU A 428 -48.78 -19.57 11.83
C LEU A 428 -49.95 -20.20 12.58
N THR A 429 -50.15 -19.84 13.83
CA THR A 429 -51.44 -19.92 14.53
C THR A 429 -52.07 -18.56 14.55
N ASP A 430 -53.19 -18.48 13.87
CA ASP A 430 -54.18 -17.45 13.89
C ASP A 430 -54.82 -17.37 15.29
N ASP A 431 -54.88 -16.21 15.91
CA ASP A 431 -55.92 -15.95 16.91
C ASP A 431 -56.30 -14.45 16.91
N GLY A 432 -57.55 -14.24 16.54
CA GLY A 432 -58.18 -12.92 16.45
C GLY A 432 -58.60 -12.37 17.80
N SER A 433 -58.69 -11.09 17.91
CA SER A 433 -59.94 -10.38 18.27
C SER A 433 -59.67 -8.90 18.68
N SER A 434 -60.43 -8.05 18.00
CA SER A 434 -61.14 -6.87 18.50
C SER A 434 -60.36 -5.63 18.97
N ASP A 435 -60.49 -4.61 18.15
CA ASP A 435 -60.70 -3.18 18.40
C ASP A 435 -61.79 -2.89 19.47
N PRO A 436 -62.00 -1.69 20.12
CA PRO A 436 -61.62 -0.32 19.66
C PRO A 436 -61.33 0.75 20.73
N SER A 437 -61.17 1.99 20.22
CA SER A 437 -61.43 3.32 20.79
C SER A 437 -60.25 4.02 21.48
N ALA A 438 -59.80 5.10 20.92
CA ALA A 438 -60.25 6.50 20.90
C ALA A 438 -59.60 7.36 22.00
N ASP A 439 -59.07 8.47 21.51
CA ASP A 439 -59.01 9.83 22.11
C ASP A 439 -57.71 10.30 22.80
N ASP A 440 -57.27 11.41 22.17
CA ASP A 440 -56.79 12.71 22.69
C ASP A 440 -55.61 12.77 23.71
N HIS A 441 -54.49 13.26 23.28
CA HIS A 441 -53.99 14.66 23.44
C HIS A 441 -52.63 14.81 22.77
#